data_ada1a74f14331347ffca897a9eb455c1
#
_entry.id   ada1a74f14331347ffca897a9eb455c1
#
_cell.length_a   1.000
_cell.length_b   1.000
_cell.length_c   1.000
_cell.angle_alpha   90.00
_cell.angle_beta   90.00
_cell.angle_gamma   90.00
#
_symmetry.space_group_name_H-M   'P 1'
#
loop_
_entity.id
_entity.type
_entity.pdbx_description
1 polymer ?
#
loop_
_entity_poly.entity_id
_entity_poly.type
_entity_poly.pdbx_seq_one_letter_code
_entity_poly.pdbx_strand_id
1 'polypeptide(L)'
;LKFPKLMCSDIEYTLPKPNYTIETLNHLISCQANVSFSLLIGEDNLVNFNKWKEYKNILKLVDLYVYPRKHRNKIPNHLLKHSKINLLDAPKLDFASSDIRKKLKKGEVIKSSIPTSTMAYLEKNNIYK
;
A
#
# COMPACT_ATOMS: atom_id res chain seq x y z
N LEU A 1 8.21 -0.29 -16.54
CA LEU A 1 8.69 0.29 -15.28
C LEU A 1 10.21 0.43 -15.36
N LYS A 2 10.76 1.61 -14.99
CA LYS A 2 12.23 1.82 -14.92
C LYS A 2 12.91 1.06 -13.75
N PHE A 3 12.14 0.35 -12.94
CA PHE A 3 12.63 -0.38 -11.77
C PHE A 3 12.44 -1.88 -12.01
N PRO A 4 13.54 -2.64 -12.27
CA PRO A 4 13.45 -4.05 -12.66
C PRO A 4 12.88 -4.97 -11.55
N LYS A 5 12.85 -4.49 -10.32
CA LYS A 5 12.29 -5.24 -9.16
C LYS A 5 10.84 -4.87 -8.85
N LEU A 6 10.21 -3.95 -9.60
CA LEU A 6 8.82 -3.56 -9.41
C LEU A 6 7.99 -4.07 -10.57
N MET A 7 6.91 -4.78 -10.24
CA MET A 7 5.92 -5.26 -11.19
C MET A 7 4.54 -4.75 -10.79
N CYS A 8 3.72 -4.44 -11.78
CA CYS A 8 2.31 -4.17 -11.57
C CYS A 8 1.55 -5.50 -11.71
N SER A 9 0.66 -5.79 -10.77
CA SER A 9 -0.22 -6.96 -10.82
C SER A 9 -1.67 -6.51 -10.95
N ASP A 10 -2.40 -7.17 -11.82
CA ASP A 10 -3.84 -6.99 -12.06
C ASP A 10 -4.70 -8.09 -11.39
N ILE A 11 -4.09 -8.91 -10.55
CA ILE A 11 -4.70 -10.08 -9.92
C ILE A 11 -6.02 -9.76 -9.20
N GLU A 12 -6.11 -8.58 -8.57
CA GLU A 12 -7.32 -8.15 -7.86
C GLU A 12 -8.53 -7.90 -8.79
N TYR A 13 -8.32 -7.73 -10.11
CA TYR A 13 -9.42 -7.63 -11.07
C TYR A 13 -10.11 -8.97 -11.32
N THR A 14 -9.44 -10.08 -11.03
CA THR A 14 -9.97 -11.44 -11.18
C THR A 14 -10.64 -11.96 -9.91
N LEU A 15 -10.46 -11.27 -8.78
CA LEU A 15 -11.02 -11.66 -7.50
C LEU A 15 -12.42 -11.07 -7.27
N PRO A 16 -13.28 -11.75 -6.46
CA PRO A 16 -14.59 -11.23 -6.09
C PRO A 16 -14.50 -9.86 -5.39
N LYS A 17 -15.38 -8.94 -5.74
CA LYS A 17 -15.47 -7.63 -5.08
C LYS A 17 -16.41 -7.69 -3.87
N PRO A 18 -16.11 -6.91 -2.81
CA PRO A 18 -14.95 -6.03 -2.64
C PRO A 18 -13.66 -6.82 -2.39
N ASN A 19 -12.54 -6.32 -2.96
CA ASN A 19 -11.23 -6.95 -2.79
C ASN A 19 -10.71 -6.75 -1.36
N TYR A 20 -10.53 -7.83 -0.64
CA TYR A 20 -9.91 -7.82 0.68
C TYR A 20 -8.49 -8.37 0.62
N THR A 21 -7.57 -7.74 1.33
CA THR A 21 -6.15 -8.14 1.35
C THR A 21 -5.95 -9.62 1.68
N ILE A 22 -6.74 -10.19 2.59
CA ILE A 22 -6.66 -11.62 2.93
C ILE A 22 -6.96 -12.51 1.72
N GLU A 23 -7.91 -12.15 0.88
CA GLU A 23 -8.29 -12.92 -0.32
C GLU A 23 -7.20 -12.84 -1.38
N THR A 24 -6.63 -11.64 -1.58
CA THR A 24 -5.48 -11.44 -2.48
C THR A 24 -4.29 -12.28 -2.02
N LEU A 25 -3.96 -12.27 -0.74
CA LEU A 25 -2.85 -13.07 -0.19
C LEU A 25 -3.08 -14.57 -0.33
N ASN A 26 -4.27 -15.06 0.01
CA ASN A 26 -4.61 -16.48 -0.15
C ASN A 26 -4.46 -16.93 -1.61
N HIS A 27 -4.94 -16.12 -2.54
CA HIS A 27 -4.80 -16.42 -3.98
C HIS A 27 -3.34 -16.43 -4.42
N LEU A 28 -2.55 -15.42 -4.06
CA LEU A 28 -1.12 -15.36 -4.40
C LEU A 28 -0.35 -16.55 -3.84
N ILE A 29 -0.58 -16.91 -2.59
CA ILE A 29 0.09 -18.05 -1.92
C ILE A 29 -0.31 -19.36 -2.58
N SER A 30 -1.59 -19.54 -2.95
CA SER A 30 -2.05 -20.75 -3.64
C SER A 30 -1.44 -20.91 -5.03
N CYS A 31 -1.24 -19.82 -5.75
CA CYS A 31 -0.63 -19.84 -7.08
C CYS A 31 0.91 -20.00 -7.06
N GLN A 32 1.57 -19.64 -5.97
CA GLN A 32 3.03 -19.56 -5.87
C GLN A 32 3.53 -20.14 -4.54
N ALA A 33 3.35 -21.46 -4.38
CA ALA A 33 3.64 -22.18 -3.12
C ALA A 33 5.10 -22.04 -2.63
N ASN A 34 6.06 -21.80 -3.53
CA ASN A 34 7.49 -21.67 -3.21
C ASN A 34 7.94 -20.21 -2.99
N VAL A 35 7.01 -19.26 -2.93
CA VAL A 35 7.31 -17.84 -2.73
C VAL A 35 6.85 -17.39 -1.36
N SER A 36 7.75 -16.76 -0.61
CA SER A 36 7.39 -16.08 0.63
C SER A 36 6.92 -14.66 0.32
N PHE A 37 5.72 -14.33 0.79
CA PHE A 37 5.15 -13.00 0.62
C PHE A 37 5.34 -12.16 1.88
N SER A 38 5.49 -10.86 1.70
CA SER A 38 5.43 -9.86 2.75
C SER A 38 4.50 -8.73 2.32
N LEU A 39 3.80 -8.13 3.26
CA LEU A 39 2.90 -7.02 3.00
C LEU A 39 3.55 -5.71 3.44
N LEU A 40 3.64 -4.72 2.55
CA LEU A 40 4.11 -3.38 2.85
C LEU A 40 2.94 -2.41 2.91
N ILE A 41 2.78 -1.71 4.03
CA ILE A 41 1.75 -0.69 4.23
C ILE A 41 2.33 0.60 4.79
N GLY A 42 1.61 1.71 4.67
CA GLY A 42 1.92 2.94 5.40
C GLY A 42 1.48 2.87 6.87
N GLU A 43 2.16 3.60 7.73
CA GLU A 43 1.85 3.68 9.18
C GLU A 43 0.42 4.19 9.44
N ASP A 44 -0.11 5.04 8.57
CA ASP A 44 -1.50 5.50 8.56
C ASP A 44 -2.52 4.36 8.39
N ASN A 45 -2.16 3.32 7.64
CA ASN A 45 -2.96 2.11 7.49
C ASN A 45 -2.87 1.20 8.73
N LEU A 46 -1.70 1.14 9.38
CA LEU A 46 -1.52 0.33 10.60
C LEU A 46 -2.46 0.77 11.73
N VAL A 47 -2.77 2.06 11.84
CA VAL A 47 -3.73 2.61 12.82
C VAL A 47 -5.06 1.87 12.79
N ASN A 48 -5.54 1.49 11.62
CA ASN A 48 -6.83 0.81 11.41
C ASN A 48 -6.67 -0.65 10.97
N PHE A 49 -5.49 -1.21 11.02
CA PHE A 49 -5.21 -2.56 10.54
C PHE A 49 -6.05 -3.64 11.28
N ASN A 50 -6.33 -3.43 12.56
CA ASN A 50 -7.18 -4.31 13.36
C ASN A 50 -8.66 -4.35 12.88
N LYS A 51 -9.08 -3.44 12.00
CA LYS A 51 -10.40 -3.42 11.36
C LYS A 51 -10.41 -4.12 10.00
N TRP A 52 -9.25 -4.53 9.48
CA TRP A 52 -9.18 -5.25 8.22
C TRP A 52 -9.78 -6.64 8.35
N LYS A 53 -10.44 -7.10 7.29
CA LYS A 53 -11.02 -8.44 7.24
C LYS A 53 -9.93 -9.46 7.58
N GLU A 54 -10.19 -10.24 8.62
CA GLU A 54 -9.29 -11.31 9.07
C GLU A 54 -7.83 -10.88 9.32
N TYR A 55 -7.60 -9.68 9.85
CA TYR A 55 -6.26 -9.14 10.06
C TYR A 55 -5.30 -10.09 10.81
N LYS A 56 -5.83 -10.89 11.75
CA LYS A 56 -5.03 -11.90 12.47
C LYS A 56 -4.54 -13.02 11.56
N ASN A 57 -5.36 -13.41 10.57
CA ASN A 57 -4.96 -14.41 9.58
C ASN A 57 -3.95 -13.82 8.59
N ILE A 58 -4.06 -12.55 8.22
CA ILE A 58 -3.01 -11.85 7.44
C ILE A 58 -1.66 -11.98 8.15
N LEU A 59 -1.60 -11.70 9.48
CA LEU A 59 -0.36 -11.81 10.27
C LEU A 59 0.16 -13.25 10.43
N LYS A 60 -0.69 -14.27 10.25
CA LYS A 60 -0.22 -15.66 10.21
C LYS A 60 0.43 -16.00 8.87
N LEU A 61 -0.06 -15.42 7.79
CA LEU A 61 0.39 -15.72 6.43
C LEU A 61 1.67 -14.99 6.04
N VAL A 62 1.82 -13.72 6.46
CA VAL A 62 2.90 -12.85 5.99
C VAL A 62 3.50 -11.99 7.12
N ASP A 63 4.74 -11.56 6.92
CA ASP A 63 5.31 -10.48 7.68
C ASP A 63 4.79 -9.14 7.15
N LEU A 64 4.44 -8.24 8.06
CA LEU A 64 3.96 -6.90 7.76
C LEU A 64 5.10 -5.89 7.94
N TYR A 65 5.46 -5.21 6.87
CA TYR A 65 6.40 -4.09 6.89
C TYR A 65 5.65 -2.77 6.84
N VAL A 66 6.02 -1.85 7.73
CA VAL A 66 5.31 -0.59 7.90
C VAL A 66 6.23 0.58 7.60
N TYR A 67 5.91 1.31 6.55
CA TYR A 67 6.62 2.52 6.17
C TYR A 67 6.16 3.71 7.02
N PRO A 68 7.10 4.51 7.63
CA PRO A 68 6.75 5.62 8.50
C PRO A 68 6.01 6.72 7.74
N ARG A 69 4.89 7.18 8.30
CA ARG A 69 4.08 8.28 7.77
C ARG A 69 3.57 9.19 8.88
N LYS A 70 3.31 10.44 8.55
CA LYS A 70 2.59 11.34 9.45
C LYS A 70 1.13 10.90 9.56
N HIS A 71 0.68 10.66 10.77
CA HIS A 71 -0.72 10.38 11.11
C HIS A 71 -1.06 11.01 12.48
N ARG A 72 -2.35 11.26 12.72
CA ARG A 72 -2.84 11.90 13.95
C ARG A 72 -3.26 10.88 15.02
N ASN A 73 -3.60 9.68 14.62
CA ASN A 73 -4.15 8.66 15.51
C ASN A 73 -3.04 7.78 16.07
N LYS A 74 -3.23 7.31 17.31
CA LYS A 74 -2.30 6.37 17.93
C LYS A 74 -2.48 4.97 17.36
N ILE A 75 -1.38 4.29 17.09
CA ILE A 75 -1.38 2.89 16.72
C ILE A 75 -1.69 2.07 17.98
N PRO A 76 -2.59 1.07 17.91
CA PRO A 76 -2.86 0.17 19.03
C PRO A 76 -1.59 -0.56 19.52
N ASN A 77 -1.35 -0.56 20.83
CA ASN A 77 -0.15 -1.14 21.42
C ASN A 77 0.07 -2.62 21.08
N HIS A 78 -1.01 -3.40 20.93
CA HIS A 78 -0.91 -4.81 20.60
C HIS A 78 -0.38 -5.03 19.16
N LEU A 79 -0.58 -4.07 18.24
CA LEU A 79 0.01 -4.11 16.91
C LEU A 79 1.49 -3.72 16.94
N LEU A 80 1.87 -2.69 17.71
CA LEU A 80 3.27 -2.27 17.84
C LEU A 80 4.17 -3.35 18.44
N LYS A 81 3.63 -4.23 19.27
CA LYS A 81 4.36 -5.32 19.95
C LYS A 81 4.26 -6.66 19.22
N HIS A 82 3.59 -6.73 18.08
CA HIS A 82 3.39 -7.98 17.38
C HIS A 82 4.64 -8.39 16.60
N SER A 83 5.12 -9.62 16.79
CA SER A 83 6.38 -10.13 16.21
C SER A 83 6.43 -10.12 14.69
N LYS A 84 5.28 -10.14 14.03
CA LYS A 84 5.13 -10.10 12.58
C LYS A 84 5.02 -8.68 12.01
N ILE A 85 5.04 -7.65 12.84
CA ILE A 85 4.92 -6.24 12.41
C ILE A 85 6.28 -5.56 12.57
N ASN A 86 6.86 -5.17 11.46
CA ASN A 86 8.18 -4.57 11.36
C ASN A 86 8.06 -3.11 10.96
N LEU A 87 8.34 -2.19 11.89
CA LEU A 87 8.41 -0.76 11.58
C LEU A 87 9.73 -0.47 10.88
N LEU A 88 9.67 0.11 9.69
CA LEU A 88 10.87 0.43 8.92
C LEU A 88 11.48 1.74 9.42
N ASP A 89 12.80 1.75 9.56
CA ASP A 89 13.56 2.98 9.72
C ASP A 89 13.81 3.59 8.33
N ALA A 90 12.97 4.55 7.96
CA ALA A 90 12.99 5.20 6.65
C ALA A 90 12.58 6.67 6.77
N PRO A 91 13.02 7.54 5.84
CA PRO A 91 12.63 8.94 5.83
C PRO A 91 11.10 9.09 5.75
N LYS A 92 10.51 9.92 6.63
CA LYS A 92 9.08 10.24 6.56
C LYS A 92 8.82 11.09 5.32
N LEU A 93 8.04 10.53 4.39
CA LEU A 93 7.60 11.23 3.19
C LEU A 93 6.22 11.86 3.44
N ASP A 94 6.12 13.16 3.17
CA ASP A 94 4.90 13.95 3.38
C ASP A 94 3.95 13.87 2.16
N PHE A 95 3.94 12.75 1.43
CA PHE A 95 3.00 12.59 0.32
C PHE A 95 2.07 11.40 0.55
N ALA A 96 0.79 11.65 0.45
CA ALA A 96 -0.21 10.60 0.30
C ALA A 96 -0.80 10.65 -1.11
N SER A 97 -1.16 9.49 -1.66
CA SER A 97 -1.83 9.45 -2.97
C SER A 97 -3.14 10.26 -2.99
N SER A 98 -3.82 10.35 -1.85
CA SER A 98 -5.00 11.22 -1.67
C SER A 98 -4.69 12.70 -1.89
N ASP A 99 -3.54 13.17 -1.37
CA ASP A 99 -3.14 14.58 -1.49
C ASP A 99 -2.68 14.89 -2.92
N ILE A 100 -1.97 13.95 -3.54
CA ILE A 100 -1.58 14.05 -4.95
C ILE A 100 -2.84 14.17 -5.82
N ARG A 101 -3.83 13.29 -5.64
CA ARG A 101 -5.10 13.36 -6.40
C ARG A 101 -5.87 14.66 -6.17
N LYS A 102 -5.89 15.17 -4.94
CA LYS A 102 -6.53 16.47 -4.63
C LYS A 102 -5.85 17.63 -5.34
N LYS A 103 -4.51 17.65 -5.34
CA LYS A 103 -3.71 18.66 -6.04
C LYS A 103 -3.93 18.61 -7.55
N LEU A 104 -3.91 17.42 -8.14
CA LEU A 104 -4.20 17.23 -9.58
C LEU A 104 -5.58 17.79 -9.96
N LYS A 105 -6.63 17.47 -9.17
CA LYS A 105 -7.99 18.01 -9.39
C LYS A 105 -8.09 19.53 -9.29
N LYS A 106 -7.15 20.18 -8.61
CA LYS A 106 -7.06 21.64 -8.52
C LYS A 106 -6.15 22.25 -9.58
N GLY A 107 -5.56 21.45 -10.47
CA GLY A 107 -4.59 21.92 -11.46
C GLY A 107 -3.23 22.33 -10.87
N GLU A 108 -2.94 21.92 -9.62
CA GLU A 108 -1.68 22.26 -8.97
C GLU A 108 -0.51 21.41 -9.52
N VAL A 109 0.66 22.03 -9.61
CA VAL A 109 1.87 21.37 -10.12
C VAL A 109 2.47 20.46 -9.04
N ILE A 110 2.60 19.14 -9.35
CA ILE A 110 3.11 18.13 -8.43
C ILE A 110 4.40 17.45 -8.93
N LYS A 111 5.21 18.16 -9.74
CA LYS A 111 6.37 17.59 -10.48
C LYS A 111 7.36 16.77 -9.63
N SER A 112 7.50 17.06 -8.35
CA SER A 112 8.43 16.35 -7.45
C SER A 112 7.81 15.17 -6.69
N SER A 113 6.49 14.99 -6.77
CA SER A 113 5.77 14.02 -5.92
C SER A 113 5.50 12.67 -6.61
N ILE A 114 5.67 12.60 -7.91
CA ILE A 114 5.47 11.38 -8.72
C ILE A 114 6.49 11.30 -9.85
N PRO A 115 6.80 10.09 -10.36
CA PRO A 115 7.68 9.92 -11.51
C PRO A 115 7.18 10.67 -12.75
N THR A 116 8.11 11.25 -13.53
CA THR A 116 7.78 12.00 -14.75
C THR A 116 6.95 11.18 -15.75
N SER A 117 7.25 9.87 -15.87
CA SER A 117 6.48 8.97 -16.75
C SER A 117 5.03 8.80 -16.28
N THR A 118 4.79 8.78 -14.96
CA THR A 118 3.44 8.73 -14.40
C THR A 118 2.70 10.03 -14.66
N MET A 119 3.37 11.18 -14.50
CA MET A 119 2.77 12.48 -14.80
C MET A 119 2.35 12.59 -16.26
N ALA A 120 3.24 12.23 -17.18
CA ALA A 120 2.94 12.23 -18.62
C ALA A 120 1.74 11.32 -18.97
N TYR A 121 1.61 10.15 -18.31
CA TYR A 121 0.48 9.27 -18.50
C TYR A 121 -0.84 9.90 -18.01
N LEU A 122 -0.82 10.52 -16.83
CA LEU A 122 -2.00 11.17 -16.24
C LEU A 122 -2.49 12.34 -17.13
N GLU A 123 -1.57 13.15 -17.64
CA GLU A 123 -1.85 14.27 -18.54
C GLU A 123 -2.43 13.79 -19.87
N LYS A 124 -1.77 12.82 -20.52
CA LYS A 124 -2.21 12.25 -21.81
C LYS A 124 -3.63 11.68 -21.74
N ASN A 125 -4.00 11.05 -20.61
CA ASN A 125 -5.29 10.38 -20.46
C ASN A 125 -6.33 11.21 -19.69
N ASN A 126 -6.04 12.48 -19.40
CA ASN A 126 -6.92 13.39 -18.65
C ASN A 126 -7.43 12.81 -17.31
N ILE A 127 -6.56 12.06 -16.61
CA ILE A 127 -6.92 11.42 -15.36
C ILE A 127 -6.83 12.46 -14.21
N TYR A 128 -7.88 12.56 -13.40
CA TYR A 128 -8.01 13.50 -12.28
C TYR A 128 -8.13 14.99 -12.69
N LYS A 129 -8.52 15.29 -13.92
CA LYS A 129 -8.89 16.65 -14.33
C LYS A 129 -10.35 16.93 -14.03
#